data_4424549d4f42be90472b52cd375cf342
#
_entry.id   4424549d4f42be90472b52cd375cf342
#
_cell.length_a   1.000
_cell.length_b   1.000
_cell.length_c   1.000
_cell.angle_alpha   90.00
_cell.angle_beta   90.00
_cell.angle_gamma   90.00
#
_symmetry.space_group_name_H-M   'P 1'
#
loop_
_entity.id
_entity.type
_entity.pdbx_description
1 polymer ?
#
loop_
_entity_poly.entity_id
_entity_poly.type
_entity_poly.pdbx_seq_one_letter_code
_entity_poly.pdbx_strand_id
1 'polypeptide(L)'
;LLLPAAAAAVYKQWIPNTNFETSSNWDKGRVPCASDVVRFEKNKVISVFVRSPHMLTDMYLPLNGEFVLASGAGFAAFDGSWDPDCDSGATVKFTDAEHHTWFDPTLWQAVSPHGELEPRGRIFSVDEECVPCHYDDVIFQPETSFRVNVDSSQRVIHLRSISLMGQELRSPEAWAGYLRGPSALLQFHGNGTLEVTGTGCPDKSGCACGNAPDGHRICAALLRASGRQCPAPACQSPLQPHGHCCGVCGATINLDFTPDFDLQKYRDRLVQALLSQPKYAGVRMAISKVHKAQTFLGVIPRSSSPVIQIVLIDDGAGAQTGTTAEQLAADIMEDVAQHGEAFGISSGKMEVATGSTFSGQVGSHTSSSIAVRTILGLLFSLLFLGGILFLYRKGKLRLPTLRIPWPWDRAEDTASPAPAGDKGFDNPMFDVEPPSADPGEETPQEMAPKDHQVFYLNPLYDASETET
;
A
#
# COMPACT_ATOMS: atom_id res chain seq x y z
N LEU A 1 15.72 27.32 -23.94
CA LEU A 1 15.45 26.86 -22.57
C LEU A 1 14.53 25.68 -22.66
N LEU A 2 15.10 24.46 -22.69
CA LEU A 2 14.38 23.20 -22.52
C LEU A 2 14.02 23.13 -21.04
N LEU A 3 12.74 23.35 -20.72
CA LEU A 3 12.18 22.97 -19.42
C LEU A 3 12.36 21.46 -19.26
N PRO A 4 12.91 20.97 -18.14
CA PRO A 4 12.90 19.55 -17.88
C PRO A 4 11.42 19.11 -17.87
N ALA A 5 11.09 18.08 -18.65
CA ALA A 5 9.82 17.41 -18.57
C ALA A 5 9.74 16.80 -17.15
N ALA A 6 9.05 17.49 -16.26
CA ALA A 6 8.72 16.93 -14.97
C ALA A 6 7.89 15.66 -15.23
N ALA A 7 8.26 14.54 -14.63
CA ALA A 7 7.43 13.35 -14.63
C ALA A 7 6.00 13.80 -14.27
N ALA A 8 5.02 13.44 -15.11
CA ALA A 8 3.64 13.85 -14.89
C ALA A 8 3.23 13.41 -13.50
N ALA A 9 2.84 14.37 -12.66
CA ALA A 9 2.38 14.10 -11.33
C ALA A 9 1.10 13.25 -11.40
N VAL A 10 1.06 12.17 -10.64
CA VAL A 10 -0.15 11.38 -10.51
C VAL A 10 -1.00 12.00 -9.39
N TYR A 11 -2.24 12.32 -9.72
CA TYR A 11 -3.20 12.85 -8.78
C TYR A 11 -4.10 11.71 -8.32
N LYS A 12 -4.17 11.50 -7.01
CA LYS A 12 -5.03 10.49 -6.37
C LYS A 12 -6.16 11.18 -5.63
N GLN A 13 -7.38 10.95 -6.08
CA GLN A 13 -8.56 11.53 -5.48
C GLN A 13 -9.25 10.52 -4.58
N TRP A 14 -9.56 10.95 -3.35
CA TRP A 14 -10.38 10.21 -2.41
C TRP A 14 -11.84 10.21 -2.86
N ILE A 15 -12.46 9.02 -2.93
CA ILE A 15 -13.83 8.85 -3.45
C ILE A 15 -14.89 9.05 -2.35
N PRO A 16 -14.79 8.40 -1.16
CA PRO A 16 -15.82 8.52 -0.15
C PRO A 16 -15.91 9.94 0.42
N ASN A 17 -17.10 10.31 0.85
CA ASN A 17 -17.31 11.53 1.60
C ASN A 17 -18.24 11.27 2.79
N THR A 18 -18.33 12.24 3.69
CA THR A 18 -19.23 12.24 4.83
C THR A 18 -20.20 13.44 4.76
N ASN A 19 -20.64 13.78 3.54
CA ASN A 19 -21.59 14.88 3.34
C ASN A 19 -23.00 14.45 3.76
N PHE A 20 -23.74 15.39 4.32
CA PHE A 20 -25.11 15.19 4.75
C PHE A 20 -26.03 14.83 3.58
N GLU A 21 -25.83 15.48 2.42
CA GLU A 21 -26.64 15.32 1.20
C GLU A 21 -26.27 14.07 0.37
N THR A 22 -25.30 13.28 0.79
CA THR A 22 -24.95 12.04 0.10
C THR A 22 -25.82 10.91 0.58
N SER A 23 -26.72 10.42 -0.27
CA SER A 23 -27.72 9.38 0.08
C SER A 23 -27.11 8.07 0.59
N SER A 24 -25.94 7.68 0.09
CA SER A 24 -25.21 6.48 0.54
C SER A 24 -24.63 6.59 1.96
N ASN A 25 -24.59 7.78 2.53
CA ASN A 25 -24.17 8.00 3.92
C ASN A 25 -25.28 7.73 4.94
N TRP A 26 -26.44 7.27 4.48
CA TRP A 26 -27.61 7.02 5.31
C TRP A 26 -28.10 5.58 5.15
N ASP A 27 -28.55 4.97 6.25
CA ASP A 27 -29.01 3.59 6.30
C ASP A 27 -30.25 3.30 5.43
N LYS A 28 -31.00 4.33 5.07
CA LYS A 28 -32.16 4.25 4.19
C LYS A 28 -31.82 4.48 2.70
N GLY A 29 -30.56 4.76 2.37
CA GLY A 29 -30.12 5.06 0.99
C GLY A 29 -30.70 6.36 0.42
N ARG A 30 -31.21 7.26 1.27
CA ARG A 30 -31.71 8.58 0.93
C ARG A 30 -31.29 9.65 1.93
N VAL A 31 -31.24 10.88 1.51
CA VAL A 31 -31.05 12.03 2.40
C VAL A 31 -32.24 12.13 3.35
N PRO A 32 -32.02 12.48 4.64
CA PRO A 32 -33.12 12.68 5.59
C PRO A 32 -34.14 13.73 5.13
N CYS A 33 -35.41 13.40 5.29
CA CYS A 33 -36.52 14.30 5.06
C CYS A 33 -36.77 15.22 6.27
N ALA A 34 -37.54 16.31 6.06
CA ALA A 34 -37.88 17.23 7.13
C ALA A 34 -38.65 16.57 8.29
N SER A 35 -39.48 15.57 7.99
CA SER A 35 -40.24 14.81 8.98
C SER A 35 -39.42 13.73 9.70
N ASP A 36 -38.16 13.49 9.30
CA ASP A 36 -37.33 12.43 9.86
C ASP A 36 -36.68 12.85 11.19
N VAL A 37 -36.33 11.81 11.96
CA VAL A 37 -35.43 11.88 13.11
C VAL A 37 -34.05 11.38 12.67
N VAL A 38 -33.07 12.26 12.68
CA VAL A 38 -31.69 11.95 12.31
C VAL A 38 -30.93 11.41 13.50
N ARG A 39 -30.20 10.30 13.32
CA ARG A 39 -29.41 9.71 14.40
C ARG A 39 -27.98 9.41 13.97
N PHE A 40 -27.04 9.99 14.68
CA PHE A 40 -25.63 9.62 14.67
C PHE A 40 -25.35 8.65 15.84
N GLU A 41 -24.43 7.72 15.66
CA GLU A 41 -24.03 6.81 16.74
C GLU A 41 -23.26 7.54 17.82
N LYS A 42 -23.71 7.39 19.08
CA LYS A 42 -23.22 8.16 20.24
C LYS A 42 -21.70 8.07 20.42
N ASN A 43 -21.09 6.92 20.18
CA ASN A 43 -19.67 6.66 20.48
C ASN A 43 -18.78 6.74 19.23
N LYS A 44 -19.32 7.19 18.10
CA LYS A 44 -18.56 7.39 16.86
C LYS A 44 -18.11 8.84 16.74
N VAL A 45 -16.97 9.03 16.11
CA VAL A 45 -16.47 10.36 15.75
C VAL A 45 -16.90 10.66 14.33
N ILE A 46 -17.41 11.85 14.08
CA ILE A 46 -17.86 12.29 12.77
C ILE A 46 -17.24 13.63 12.38
N SER A 47 -17.05 13.82 11.08
CA SER A 47 -16.86 15.13 10.46
C SER A 47 -17.79 15.15 9.24
N VAL A 48 -18.82 15.98 9.27
CA VAL A 48 -19.88 15.99 8.27
C VAL A 48 -19.95 17.35 7.58
N PHE A 49 -19.89 17.37 6.26
CA PHE A 49 -20.11 18.57 5.47
C PHE A 49 -21.60 18.72 5.15
N VAL A 50 -22.13 19.92 5.34
CA VAL A 50 -23.53 20.28 5.06
C VAL A 50 -23.54 21.38 4.02
N ARG A 51 -24.11 21.11 2.86
CA ARG A 51 -24.09 22.02 1.71
C ARG A 51 -25.27 22.98 1.69
N SER A 52 -26.42 22.54 2.17
CA SER A 52 -27.70 23.27 2.07
C SER A 52 -28.45 23.30 3.41
N PRO A 53 -29.43 24.19 3.57
CA PRO A 53 -30.28 24.18 4.75
C PRO A 53 -31.19 22.95 4.77
N HIS A 54 -31.35 22.35 5.96
CA HIS A 54 -32.23 21.21 6.20
C HIS A 54 -33.21 21.50 7.34
N MET A 55 -34.44 21.04 7.20
CA MET A 55 -35.38 20.94 8.30
C MET A 55 -35.42 19.50 8.79
N LEU A 56 -35.55 19.30 10.09
CA LEU A 56 -35.56 17.98 10.73
C LEU A 56 -36.51 18.02 11.94
N THR A 57 -37.16 16.88 12.21
CA THR A 57 -37.99 16.73 13.40
C THR A 57 -37.12 16.68 14.65
N ASP A 58 -36.02 15.93 14.61
CA ASP A 58 -35.09 15.78 15.73
C ASP A 58 -33.71 15.31 15.23
N MET A 59 -32.65 15.61 15.98
CA MET A 59 -31.29 15.17 15.66
C MET A 59 -30.53 14.69 16.90
N TYR A 60 -30.12 13.45 16.92
CA TYR A 60 -29.28 12.86 17.96
C TYR A 60 -27.81 12.88 17.52
N LEU A 61 -27.02 13.69 18.22
CA LEU A 61 -25.62 13.92 17.92
C LEU A 61 -24.70 12.90 18.61
N PRO A 62 -23.51 12.62 18.07
CA PRO A 62 -22.48 11.85 18.75
C PRO A 62 -21.83 12.67 19.86
N LEU A 63 -21.03 12.02 20.70
CA LEU A 63 -20.27 12.70 21.76
C LEU A 63 -19.10 13.55 21.23
N ASN A 64 -18.60 13.24 20.04
CA ASN A 64 -17.47 13.94 19.43
C ASN A 64 -17.67 14.05 17.91
N GLY A 65 -17.33 15.21 17.34
CA GLY A 65 -17.44 15.45 15.91
C GLY A 65 -17.62 16.91 15.55
N GLU A 66 -17.83 17.17 14.28
CA GLU A 66 -18.08 18.50 13.73
C GLU A 66 -19.09 18.47 12.58
N PHE A 67 -19.79 19.56 12.38
CA PHE A 67 -20.49 19.90 11.16
C PHE A 67 -19.78 21.09 10.50
N VAL A 68 -19.35 20.90 9.25
CA VAL A 68 -18.77 21.94 8.41
C VAL A 68 -19.88 22.47 7.51
N LEU A 69 -20.33 23.69 7.76
CA LEU A 69 -21.46 24.28 7.04
C LEU A 69 -20.98 25.14 5.88
N ALA A 70 -21.50 24.89 4.68
CA ALA A 70 -21.35 25.81 3.56
C ALA A 70 -22.09 27.12 3.83
N SER A 71 -21.76 28.17 3.09
CA SER A 71 -22.45 29.46 3.23
C SER A 71 -23.97 29.30 2.99
N GLY A 72 -24.76 29.66 3.98
CA GLY A 72 -26.22 29.54 3.94
C GLY A 72 -26.75 28.15 4.32
N ALA A 73 -25.91 27.18 4.60
CA ALA A 73 -26.32 25.88 5.12
C ALA A 73 -26.63 25.92 6.62
N GLY A 74 -27.44 24.99 7.09
CA GLY A 74 -27.81 24.91 8.50
C GLY A 74 -28.95 23.95 8.75
N PHE A 75 -29.39 23.87 9.99
CA PHE A 75 -30.51 23.03 10.42
C PHE A 75 -31.59 23.87 11.06
N ALA A 76 -32.85 23.55 10.77
CA ALA A 76 -34.03 24.16 11.35
C ALA A 76 -35.00 23.08 11.82
N ALA A 77 -35.84 23.43 12.78
CA ALA A 77 -36.91 22.55 13.21
C ALA A 77 -37.97 22.41 12.10
N PHE A 78 -38.49 21.20 11.93
CA PHE A 78 -39.59 20.94 11.01
C PHE A 78 -40.85 21.63 11.47
N ASP A 79 -41.50 22.35 10.57
CA ASP A 79 -42.67 23.18 10.83
C ASP A 79 -44.03 22.44 10.71
N GLY A 80 -43.96 21.13 10.34
CA GLY A 80 -45.16 20.31 10.13
C GLY A 80 -45.76 20.44 8.72
N SER A 81 -45.08 21.10 7.78
CA SER A 81 -45.50 21.17 6.39
C SER A 81 -45.49 19.82 5.72
N TRP A 82 -46.46 19.56 4.82
CA TRP A 82 -46.51 18.30 4.09
C TRP A 82 -45.48 18.28 2.96
N ASP A 83 -44.65 17.21 2.91
CA ASP A 83 -43.68 16.96 1.87
C ASP A 83 -44.12 15.71 1.08
N PRO A 84 -44.47 15.84 -0.23
CA PRO A 84 -44.98 14.72 -1.02
C PRO A 84 -43.95 13.61 -1.25
N ASP A 85 -42.67 13.93 -1.17
CA ASP A 85 -41.57 13.00 -1.43
C ASP A 85 -41.08 12.28 -0.16
N CYS A 86 -41.68 12.60 0.99
CA CYS A 86 -41.33 12.06 2.30
C CYS A 86 -42.51 11.37 2.96
N ASP A 87 -42.33 10.15 3.40
CA ASP A 87 -43.29 9.41 4.22
C ASP A 87 -43.48 10.07 5.61
N SER A 88 -44.33 9.49 6.42
CA SER A 88 -44.75 9.99 7.77
C SER A 88 -43.65 10.11 8.81
N GLY A 89 -42.39 10.29 8.40
CA GLY A 89 -41.23 10.41 9.25
C GLY A 89 -40.63 9.05 9.65
N ALA A 90 -39.34 8.94 9.55
CA ALA A 90 -38.56 7.74 9.91
C ALA A 90 -37.36 8.12 10.78
N THR A 91 -36.81 7.16 11.49
CA THR A 91 -35.46 7.31 12.05
C THR A 91 -34.44 6.92 10.99
N VAL A 92 -33.60 7.90 10.59
CA VAL A 92 -32.55 7.74 9.59
C VAL A 92 -31.21 7.81 10.28
N LYS A 93 -30.36 6.78 10.09
CA LYS A 93 -29.06 6.68 10.75
C LYS A 93 -27.94 7.01 9.79
N PHE A 94 -26.98 7.81 10.27
CA PHE A 94 -25.74 8.05 9.54
C PHE A 94 -24.88 6.79 9.57
N THR A 95 -24.32 6.40 8.41
CA THR A 95 -23.46 5.21 8.29
C THR A 95 -22.08 5.49 8.90
N ASP A 96 -21.46 4.46 9.44
CA ASP A 96 -20.14 4.54 10.02
C ASP A 96 -19.06 4.71 8.94
N ALA A 97 -18.32 5.80 8.98
CA ALA A 97 -17.22 6.10 8.08
C ALA A 97 -15.83 5.71 8.64
N GLU A 98 -15.75 5.23 9.88
CA GLU A 98 -14.47 4.88 10.52
C GLU A 98 -13.76 3.70 9.87
N HIS A 99 -14.48 2.88 9.07
CA HIS A 99 -13.93 1.74 8.34
C HIS A 99 -13.23 2.12 7.03
N HIS A 100 -13.31 3.37 6.59
CA HIS A 100 -12.60 3.84 5.41
C HIS A 100 -11.11 3.95 5.71
N THR A 101 -10.30 3.10 5.05
CA THR A 101 -8.85 3.03 5.30
C THR A 101 -8.07 3.65 4.13
N TRP A 102 -6.97 4.34 4.45
CA TRP A 102 -6.06 4.92 3.46
C TRP A 102 -5.56 3.89 2.44
N PHE A 103 -5.24 2.69 2.92
CA PHE A 103 -4.70 1.59 2.12
C PHE A 103 -5.76 0.72 1.45
N ASP A 104 -6.98 1.22 1.27
CA ASP A 104 -8.00 0.55 0.46
C ASP A 104 -7.95 1.10 -0.98
N PRO A 105 -7.45 0.33 -1.97
CA PRO A 105 -7.28 0.80 -3.34
C PRO A 105 -8.61 1.09 -4.04
N THR A 106 -9.72 0.59 -3.52
CA THR A 106 -11.06 0.82 -4.09
C THR A 106 -11.62 2.20 -3.73
N LEU A 107 -11.01 2.90 -2.76
CA LEU A 107 -11.43 4.21 -2.28
C LEU A 107 -10.67 5.37 -2.96
N TRP A 108 -9.79 5.04 -3.88
CA TRP A 108 -8.99 6.01 -4.64
C TRP A 108 -9.24 5.93 -6.12
N GLN A 109 -9.12 7.06 -6.80
CA GLN A 109 -9.13 7.13 -8.25
C GLN A 109 -8.03 8.05 -8.77
N ALA A 110 -7.43 7.67 -9.90
CA ALA A 110 -6.51 8.54 -10.61
C ALA A 110 -7.29 9.62 -11.37
N VAL A 111 -6.83 10.85 -11.27
CA VAL A 111 -7.43 11.99 -11.95
C VAL A 111 -6.36 12.83 -12.65
N SER A 112 -6.76 13.58 -13.68
CA SER A 112 -5.91 14.58 -14.32
C SER A 112 -5.65 15.77 -13.39
N PRO A 113 -4.68 16.64 -13.69
CA PRO A 113 -4.46 17.89 -12.95
C PRO A 113 -5.70 18.79 -12.84
N HIS A 114 -6.66 18.62 -13.74
CA HIS A 114 -7.92 19.36 -13.77
C HIS A 114 -9.06 18.64 -13.02
N GLY A 115 -8.76 17.50 -12.36
CA GLY A 115 -9.76 16.72 -11.61
C GLY A 115 -10.66 15.84 -12.50
N GLU A 116 -10.38 15.74 -13.78
CA GLU A 116 -11.10 14.84 -14.68
C GLU A 116 -10.57 13.41 -14.48
N LEU A 117 -11.50 12.44 -14.47
CA LEU A 117 -11.13 11.03 -14.43
C LEU A 117 -10.18 10.70 -15.60
N GLU A 118 -9.03 10.14 -15.30
CA GLU A 118 -8.20 9.55 -16.35
C GLU A 118 -9.04 8.49 -17.08
N PRO A 119 -9.16 8.57 -18.43
CA PRO A 119 -9.83 7.54 -19.16
C PRO A 119 -9.24 6.19 -18.76
N ARG A 120 -10.06 5.18 -18.50
CA ARG A 120 -9.61 3.80 -18.33
C ARG A 120 -8.90 3.36 -19.60
N GLY A 121 -7.64 3.77 -19.71
CA GLY A 121 -6.80 3.54 -20.85
C GLY A 121 -6.17 2.15 -20.82
N ARG A 122 -5.31 1.91 -21.79
CA ARG A 122 -4.50 0.71 -21.87
C ARG A 122 -3.38 0.65 -20.82
N ILE A 123 -3.19 1.72 -20.06
CA ILE A 123 -2.25 1.80 -18.94
C ILE A 123 -3.05 1.58 -17.65
N PHE A 124 -2.56 0.72 -16.79
CA PHE A 124 -3.12 0.50 -15.47
C PHE A 124 -2.02 0.61 -14.40
N SER A 125 -2.42 0.77 -13.15
CA SER A 125 -1.52 0.72 -11.99
C SER A 125 -1.60 -0.64 -11.31
N VAL A 126 -0.49 -1.15 -10.82
CA VAL A 126 -0.49 -2.31 -9.91
C VAL A 126 -1.20 -1.93 -8.60
N ASP A 127 -1.67 -2.92 -7.82
CA ASP A 127 -2.53 -2.65 -6.67
C ASP A 127 -1.91 -1.70 -5.63
N GLU A 128 -0.59 -1.79 -5.39
CA GLU A 128 0.14 -0.87 -4.51
C GLU A 128 0.14 0.58 -5.01
N GLU A 129 0.10 0.79 -6.32
CA GLU A 129 0.07 2.11 -6.95
C GLU A 129 -1.35 2.66 -7.12
N CYS A 130 -2.39 1.87 -6.82
CA CYS A 130 -3.76 2.35 -6.76
C CYS A 130 -3.99 3.24 -5.53
N VAL A 131 -3.24 3.04 -4.46
CA VAL A 131 -3.17 3.89 -3.26
C VAL A 131 -2.12 4.98 -3.47
N PRO A 132 -2.25 6.19 -2.88
CA PRO A 132 -1.25 7.24 -3.05
C PRO A 132 0.17 6.80 -2.71
N CYS A 133 1.09 7.03 -3.64
CA CYS A 133 2.52 6.79 -3.47
C CYS A 133 3.23 8.00 -2.87
N HIS A 134 4.49 7.86 -2.44
CA HIS A 134 5.26 8.89 -1.72
C HIS A 134 5.37 10.26 -2.45
N TYR A 135 5.27 10.27 -3.76
CA TYR A 135 5.44 11.48 -4.57
C TYR A 135 4.14 11.92 -5.27
N ASP A 136 3.01 11.35 -4.87
CA ASP A 136 1.72 11.69 -5.45
C ASP A 136 1.11 12.93 -4.82
N ASP A 137 0.24 13.59 -5.57
CA ASP A 137 -0.67 14.61 -5.07
C ASP A 137 -1.99 13.97 -4.68
N VAL A 138 -2.45 14.27 -3.49
CA VAL A 138 -3.70 13.73 -2.96
C VAL A 138 -4.76 14.82 -2.95
N ILE A 139 -5.97 14.46 -3.40
CA ILE A 139 -7.10 15.37 -3.49
C ILE A 139 -8.28 14.80 -2.71
N PHE A 140 -8.73 15.53 -1.70
CA PHE A 140 -10.07 15.42 -1.15
C PHE A 140 -10.93 16.50 -1.80
N GLN A 141 -12.08 16.12 -2.32
CA GLN A 141 -12.90 17.03 -3.13
C GLN A 141 -13.28 18.29 -2.33
N PRO A 142 -13.34 19.45 -3.00
CA PRO A 142 -13.94 20.65 -2.41
C PRO A 142 -15.36 20.39 -1.93
N GLU A 143 -15.81 21.14 -0.91
CA GLU A 143 -17.16 21.01 -0.35
C GLU A 143 -17.52 19.57 0.06
N THR A 144 -16.54 18.86 0.62
CA THR A 144 -16.74 17.54 1.22
C THR A 144 -16.03 17.46 2.56
N SER A 145 -16.56 16.64 3.46
CA SER A 145 -15.82 16.12 4.58
C SER A 145 -15.59 14.61 4.43
N PHE A 146 -14.79 14.06 5.31
CA PHE A 146 -14.37 12.66 5.26
C PHE A 146 -13.88 12.21 6.62
N ARG A 147 -13.71 10.89 6.78
CA ARG A 147 -13.01 10.28 7.90
C ARG A 147 -12.18 9.10 7.39
N VAL A 148 -10.88 9.12 7.63
CA VAL A 148 -9.91 8.18 7.04
C VAL A 148 -9.02 7.61 8.13
N ASN A 149 -8.94 6.28 8.18
CA ASN A 149 -7.97 5.57 8.99
C ASN A 149 -6.63 5.51 8.25
N VAL A 150 -5.57 6.07 8.85
CA VAL A 150 -4.20 6.13 8.32
C VAL A 150 -3.26 5.14 9.02
N ASP A 151 -3.78 4.02 9.55
CA ASP A 151 -2.93 2.98 10.11
C ASP A 151 -1.91 2.48 9.08
N SER A 152 -0.63 2.57 9.40
CA SER A 152 0.48 2.19 8.53
C SER A 152 1.54 1.41 9.29
N SER A 153 2.19 0.49 8.61
CA SER A 153 3.32 -0.29 9.12
C SER A 153 4.56 0.57 9.34
N GLN A 154 4.75 1.59 8.52
CA GLN A 154 5.89 2.54 8.63
C GLN A 154 5.61 3.72 9.54
N ARG A 155 4.39 3.88 10.04
CA ARG A 155 3.90 5.02 10.83
C ARG A 155 3.92 6.38 10.12
N VAL A 156 4.69 6.57 9.07
CA VAL A 156 4.73 7.81 8.29
C VAL A 156 4.36 7.51 6.85
N ILE A 157 3.40 8.27 6.33
CA ILE A 157 2.95 8.22 4.94
C ILE A 157 3.39 9.52 4.29
N HIS A 158 4.32 9.44 3.35
CA HIS A 158 4.84 10.61 2.64
C HIS A 158 3.98 10.93 1.43
N LEU A 159 3.80 12.23 1.15
CA LEU A 159 3.08 12.76 0.01
C LEU A 159 3.80 13.97 -0.56
N ARG A 160 3.59 14.29 -1.83
CA ARG A 160 4.04 15.55 -2.40
C ARG A 160 3.17 16.70 -1.92
N SER A 161 1.85 16.59 -2.10
CA SER A 161 0.88 17.57 -1.64
C SER A 161 -0.43 16.91 -1.25
N ILE A 162 -1.24 17.66 -0.51
CA ILE A 162 -2.60 17.25 -0.17
C ILE A 162 -3.54 18.45 -0.34
N SER A 163 -4.65 18.24 -1.03
CA SER A 163 -5.70 19.24 -1.21
C SER A 163 -6.91 18.89 -0.35
N LEU A 164 -7.32 19.81 0.53
CA LEU A 164 -8.43 19.64 1.46
C LEU A 164 -9.36 20.84 1.34
N MET A 165 -10.65 20.61 1.17
CA MET A 165 -11.68 21.67 1.09
C MET A 165 -11.31 22.78 0.08
N GLY A 166 -10.70 22.40 -1.04
CA GLY A 166 -10.27 23.36 -2.08
C GLY A 166 -8.95 24.08 -1.80
N GLN A 167 -8.34 23.84 -0.64
CA GLN A 167 -7.01 24.39 -0.31
C GLN A 167 -5.92 23.35 -0.56
N GLU A 168 -4.94 23.69 -1.39
CA GLU A 168 -3.79 22.86 -1.62
C GLU A 168 -2.66 23.18 -0.64
N LEU A 169 -2.21 22.15 0.09
CA LEU A 169 -1.11 22.19 1.05
C LEU A 169 0.10 21.51 0.45
N ARG A 170 1.13 22.30 0.10
CA ARG A 170 2.35 21.82 -0.60
C ARG A 170 3.60 21.86 0.26
N SER A 171 3.54 22.39 1.46
CA SER A 171 4.72 22.48 2.32
C SER A 171 4.49 21.84 3.68
N PRO A 172 5.57 21.37 4.34
CA PRO A 172 5.50 20.84 5.69
C PRO A 172 4.85 21.82 6.68
N GLU A 173 5.13 23.13 6.52
CA GLU A 173 4.60 24.18 7.42
C GLU A 173 3.10 24.36 7.24
N ALA A 174 2.62 24.38 5.99
CA ALA A 174 1.19 24.48 5.67
C ALA A 174 0.44 23.28 6.22
N TRP A 175 0.99 22.08 6.02
CA TRP A 175 0.44 20.84 6.56
C TRP A 175 0.42 20.83 8.09
N ALA A 176 1.53 21.21 8.74
CA ALA A 176 1.59 21.33 10.19
C ALA A 176 0.60 22.38 10.73
N GLY A 177 0.33 23.43 9.95
CA GLY A 177 -0.71 24.41 10.24
C GLY A 177 -2.09 23.77 10.31
N TYR A 178 -2.45 22.98 9.32
CA TYR A 178 -3.70 22.24 9.25
C TYR A 178 -3.84 21.23 10.41
N LEU A 179 -2.78 20.47 10.72
CA LEU A 179 -2.80 19.47 11.80
C LEU A 179 -3.03 20.08 13.20
N ARG A 180 -2.75 21.37 13.39
CA ARG A 180 -3.08 22.08 14.63
C ARG A 180 -4.55 22.50 14.72
N GLY A 181 -5.28 22.43 13.61
CA GLY A 181 -6.70 22.72 13.58
C GLY A 181 -7.56 21.62 14.21
N PRO A 182 -8.79 21.95 14.61
CA PRO A 182 -9.69 21.00 15.28
C PRO A 182 -10.14 19.85 14.35
N SER A 183 -10.30 20.12 13.06
CA SER A 183 -10.83 19.15 12.08
C SER A 183 -9.88 18.01 11.78
N ALA A 184 -8.57 18.23 11.89
CA ALA A 184 -7.56 17.23 11.49
C ALA A 184 -7.74 15.89 12.22
N LEU A 185 -7.96 15.91 13.53
CA LEU A 185 -8.17 14.71 14.36
C LEU A 185 -9.54 14.06 14.13
N LEU A 186 -10.51 14.82 13.64
CA LEU A 186 -11.83 14.31 13.28
C LEU A 186 -11.82 13.66 11.90
N GLN A 187 -10.97 14.13 10.99
CA GLN A 187 -10.87 13.66 9.61
C GLN A 187 -9.85 12.54 9.43
N PHE A 188 -8.70 12.60 10.12
CA PHE A 188 -7.68 11.55 10.09
C PHE A 188 -7.55 10.88 11.45
N HIS A 189 -7.49 9.56 11.47
CA HIS A 189 -7.30 8.78 12.70
C HIS A 189 -6.45 7.53 12.44
N GLY A 190 -5.92 6.94 13.50
CA GLY A 190 -5.06 5.77 13.41
C GLY A 190 -3.66 6.01 13.98
N ASN A 191 -2.75 5.08 13.75
CA ASN A 191 -1.39 5.10 14.27
C ASN A 191 -0.37 5.76 13.33
N GLY A 192 -0.77 6.00 12.07
CA GLY A 192 0.07 6.64 11.05
C GLY A 192 -0.04 8.16 11.09
N THR A 193 0.96 8.82 10.53
CA THR A 193 0.99 10.26 10.29
C THR A 193 1.25 10.55 8.83
N LEU A 194 0.56 11.54 8.28
CA LEU A 194 0.82 12.03 6.93
C LEU A 194 1.89 13.10 6.98
N GLU A 195 2.83 13.05 6.06
CA GLU A 195 3.88 14.05 5.89
C GLU A 195 3.86 14.59 4.46
N VAL A 196 3.69 15.91 4.33
CA VAL A 196 3.71 16.60 3.05
C VAL A 196 5.09 17.17 2.82
N THR A 197 5.78 16.70 1.78
CA THR A 197 7.18 17.06 1.50
C THR A 197 7.32 18.22 0.51
N GLY A 198 6.32 18.47 -0.33
CA GLY A 198 6.37 19.44 -1.41
C GLY A 198 7.28 19.05 -2.57
N THR A 199 7.92 17.89 -2.50
CA THR A 199 8.91 17.44 -3.50
C THR A 199 8.35 16.34 -4.38
N GLY A 200 8.53 16.47 -5.71
CA GLY A 200 8.25 15.40 -6.65
C GLY A 200 9.39 14.38 -6.72
N CYS A 201 9.17 13.29 -7.45
CA CYS A 201 10.22 12.31 -7.70
C CYS A 201 11.44 12.95 -8.38
N PRO A 202 12.63 12.91 -7.76
CA PRO A 202 13.83 13.55 -8.30
C PRO A 202 14.51 12.70 -9.37
N ASP A 203 14.20 11.42 -9.46
CA ASP A 203 14.86 10.46 -10.33
C ASP A 203 14.08 10.29 -11.65
N LYS A 204 14.72 10.60 -12.78
CA LYS A 204 14.11 10.41 -14.11
C LYS A 204 13.85 8.94 -14.46
N SER A 205 14.54 8.00 -13.81
CA SER A 205 14.23 6.57 -13.91
C SER A 205 12.96 6.15 -13.15
N GLY A 206 12.26 7.11 -12.54
CA GLY A 206 11.10 6.89 -11.70
C GLY A 206 11.49 6.69 -10.24
N CYS A 207 10.48 6.78 -9.35
CA CYS A 207 10.60 6.45 -7.95
C CYS A 207 9.72 5.25 -7.62
N ALA A 208 10.17 4.41 -6.72
CA ALA A 208 9.32 3.34 -6.19
C ALA A 208 8.15 3.96 -5.41
N CYS A 209 7.00 3.32 -5.47
CA CYS A 209 5.77 3.79 -4.83
C CYS A 209 5.92 4.02 -3.31
N GLY A 210 6.60 3.10 -2.62
CA GLY A 210 6.81 3.19 -1.18
C GLY A 210 5.78 2.44 -0.34
N ASN A 211 4.72 1.90 -0.93
CA ASN A 211 3.63 1.21 -0.23
C ASN A 211 3.89 -0.27 0.07
N ALA A 212 5.01 -0.85 -0.37
CA ALA A 212 5.32 -2.27 -0.19
C ALA A 212 5.21 -2.78 1.26
N PRO A 213 5.61 -2.04 2.31
CA PRO A 213 5.42 -2.47 3.70
C PRO A 213 3.96 -2.59 4.13
N ASP A 214 3.06 -1.86 3.49
CA ASP A 214 1.61 -1.90 3.71
C ASP A 214 0.85 -2.70 2.64
N GLY A 215 1.56 -3.41 1.75
CA GLY A 215 0.99 -4.26 0.70
C GLY A 215 -0.03 -5.29 1.25
N HIS A 216 0.23 -5.86 2.44
CA HIS A 216 -0.70 -6.76 3.10
C HIS A 216 -2.03 -6.08 3.49
N ARG A 217 -2.03 -4.77 3.82
CA ARG A 217 -3.24 -3.98 4.12
C ARG A 217 -4.01 -3.71 2.84
N ILE A 218 -3.31 -3.31 1.78
CA ILE A 218 -3.86 -3.08 0.44
C ILE A 218 -4.57 -4.34 -0.05
N CYS A 219 -3.89 -5.49 0.02
CA CYS A 219 -4.46 -6.75 -0.44
C CYS A 219 -5.61 -7.23 0.45
N ALA A 220 -5.54 -7.04 1.77
CA ALA A 220 -6.64 -7.38 2.66
C ALA A 220 -7.90 -6.53 2.40
N ALA A 221 -7.74 -5.25 2.04
CA ALA A 221 -8.84 -4.36 1.69
C ALA A 221 -9.43 -4.73 0.33
N LEU A 222 -8.59 -4.88 -0.70
CA LEU A 222 -9.01 -5.25 -2.05
C LEU A 222 -9.80 -6.57 -2.08
N LEU A 223 -9.35 -7.57 -1.33
CA LEU A 223 -9.94 -8.91 -1.31
C LEU A 223 -11.03 -9.09 -0.25
N ARG A 224 -11.47 -8.02 0.42
CA ARG A 224 -12.49 -8.10 1.48
C ARG A 224 -13.79 -8.71 0.98
N ALA A 225 -14.26 -8.28 -0.19
CA ALA A 225 -15.51 -8.76 -0.78
C ALA A 225 -15.45 -10.23 -1.25
N SER A 226 -14.26 -10.75 -1.59
CA SER A 226 -14.03 -12.13 -2.03
C SER A 226 -13.62 -13.09 -0.89
N GLY A 227 -13.82 -12.71 0.37
CA GLY A 227 -13.43 -13.53 1.51
C GLY A 227 -11.92 -13.66 1.68
N ARG A 228 -11.16 -12.67 1.21
CA ARG A 228 -9.68 -12.62 1.22
C ARG A 228 -9.02 -13.66 0.32
N GLN A 229 -9.72 -14.09 -0.71
CA GLN A 229 -9.19 -15.04 -1.69
C GLN A 229 -9.06 -14.38 -3.04
N CYS A 230 -7.92 -14.64 -3.72
CA CYS A 230 -7.75 -14.25 -5.10
C CYS A 230 -8.69 -15.03 -6.02
N PRO A 231 -9.22 -14.42 -7.10
CA PRO A 231 -9.93 -15.14 -8.15
C PRO A 231 -9.04 -16.25 -8.72
N ALA A 232 -9.65 -17.37 -9.06
CA ALA A 232 -8.92 -18.45 -9.72
C ALA A 232 -8.39 -17.95 -11.09
N PRO A 233 -7.06 -17.99 -11.32
CA PRO A 233 -6.50 -17.55 -12.59
C PRO A 233 -6.85 -18.53 -13.70
N ALA A 234 -6.99 -18.05 -14.94
CA ALA A 234 -7.27 -18.87 -16.11
C ALA A 234 -6.03 -19.61 -16.65
N CYS A 235 -4.84 -19.35 -16.12
CA CYS A 235 -3.58 -19.98 -16.47
C CYS A 235 -3.07 -20.90 -15.34
N GLN A 236 -2.29 -21.94 -15.69
CA GLN A 236 -1.84 -22.94 -14.73
C GLN A 236 -0.79 -22.42 -13.74
N SER A 237 0.06 -21.50 -14.16
CA SER A 237 1.16 -20.95 -13.36
C SER A 237 1.13 -19.42 -13.43
N PRO A 238 0.21 -18.77 -12.71
CA PRO A 238 0.08 -17.32 -12.77
C PRO A 238 1.36 -16.63 -12.29
N LEU A 239 1.69 -15.51 -12.94
CA LEU A 239 2.79 -14.65 -12.54
C LEU A 239 2.41 -13.87 -11.30
N GLN A 240 3.39 -13.58 -10.47
CA GLN A 240 3.21 -12.73 -9.28
C GLN A 240 4.02 -11.42 -9.44
N PRO A 241 3.46 -10.38 -10.09
CA PRO A 241 4.16 -9.11 -10.21
C PRO A 241 4.34 -8.43 -8.84
N HIS A 242 5.42 -7.67 -8.69
CA HIS A 242 5.57 -6.83 -7.50
C HIS A 242 4.46 -5.81 -7.42
N GLY A 243 3.95 -5.58 -6.22
CA GLY A 243 2.88 -4.62 -5.97
C GLY A 243 1.49 -5.11 -6.37
N HIS A 244 1.35 -6.36 -6.82
CA HIS A 244 0.06 -6.96 -7.17
C HIS A 244 -0.37 -8.00 -6.14
N CYS A 245 -1.65 -7.96 -5.76
CA CYS A 245 -2.17 -8.84 -4.70
C CYS A 245 -2.41 -10.26 -5.16
N CYS A 246 -2.82 -10.43 -6.42
CA CYS A 246 -3.15 -11.73 -6.98
C CYS A 246 -2.26 -12.07 -8.18
N GLY A 247 -2.11 -13.38 -8.42
CA GLY A 247 -1.43 -13.84 -9.62
C GLY A 247 -2.17 -13.46 -10.89
N VAL A 248 -1.44 -13.08 -11.94
CA VAL A 248 -1.98 -12.65 -13.23
C VAL A 248 -1.55 -13.59 -14.34
N CYS A 249 -2.39 -13.69 -15.37
CA CYS A 249 -2.07 -14.34 -16.65
C CYS A 249 -1.66 -13.27 -17.66
N GLY A 250 -0.60 -13.53 -18.41
CA GLY A 250 -0.01 -12.58 -19.34
C GLY A 250 1.50 -12.64 -19.33
N ALA A 251 2.16 -11.50 -19.28
CA ALA A 251 3.61 -11.44 -19.25
C ALA A 251 4.13 -10.38 -18.25
N THR A 252 5.29 -10.64 -17.67
CA THR A 252 6.07 -9.66 -16.92
C THR A 252 7.45 -9.52 -17.53
N ILE A 253 7.93 -8.28 -17.63
CA ILE A 253 9.28 -7.97 -18.06
C ILE A 253 9.96 -7.18 -16.96
N ASN A 254 11.15 -7.61 -16.55
CA ASN A 254 11.99 -6.87 -15.61
C ASN A 254 13.22 -6.37 -16.39
N LEU A 255 13.41 -5.04 -16.41
CA LEU A 255 14.51 -4.41 -17.10
C LEU A 255 15.53 -3.89 -16.10
N ASP A 256 16.79 -4.24 -16.31
CA ASP A 256 17.92 -3.61 -15.66
C ASP A 256 18.28 -2.35 -16.44
N PHE A 257 18.63 -1.27 -15.74
CA PHE A 257 18.83 0.04 -16.36
C PHE A 257 20.08 0.75 -15.83
N THR A 258 20.56 1.70 -16.62
CA THR A 258 21.67 2.59 -16.29
C THR A 258 21.14 3.94 -15.77
N PRO A 259 22.00 4.80 -15.18
CA PRO A 259 21.58 6.12 -14.70
C PRO A 259 21.00 7.04 -15.80
N ASP A 260 21.20 6.71 -17.08
CA ASP A 260 20.68 7.50 -18.20
C ASP A 260 19.25 7.14 -18.58
N PHE A 261 18.68 6.09 -18.01
CA PHE A 261 17.31 5.65 -18.26
C PHE A 261 16.29 6.73 -17.83
N ASP A 262 15.31 6.95 -18.70
CA ASP A 262 14.18 7.85 -18.47
C ASP A 262 12.86 7.07 -18.61
N LEU A 263 12.18 6.86 -17.49
CA LEU A 263 10.96 6.05 -17.41
C LEU A 263 9.84 6.62 -18.30
N GLN A 264 9.64 7.94 -18.26
CA GLN A 264 8.56 8.56 -19.02
C GLN A 264 8.82 8.46 -20.53
N LYS A 265 10.05 8.73 -20.96
CA LYS A 265 10.43 8.61 -22.36
C LYS A 265 10.27 7.19 -22.87
N TYR A 266 10.63 6.19 -22.09
CA TYR A 266 10.48 4.80 -22.48
C TYR A 266 9.02 4.35 -22.47
N ARG A 267 8.24 4.76 -21.48
CA ARG A 267 6.77 4.54 -21.43
C ARG A 267 6.09 5.10 -22.68
N ASP A 268 6.40 6.35 -23.05
CA ASP A 268 5.82 6.99 -24.24
C ASP A 268 6.16 6.22 -25.51
N ARG A 269 7.40 5.72 -25.64
CA ARG A 269 7.78 4.84 -26.74
C ARG A 269 6.96 3.56 -26.77
N LEU A 270 6.82 2.84 -25.65
CA LEU A 270 6.05 1.61 -25.58
C LEU A 270 4.59 1.86 -25.97
N VAL A 271 3.99 2.94 -25.50
CA VAL A 271 2.60 3.28 -25.82
C VAL A 271 2.45 3.61 -27.31
N GLN A 272 3.31 4.47 -27.86
CA GLN A 272 3.16 4.95 -29.22
C GLN A 272 3.60 3.94 -30.27
N ALA A 273 4.71 3.23 -30.07
CA ALA A 273 5.27 2.34 -31.08
C ALA A 273 4.69 0.92 -31.04
N LEU A 274 4.35 0.43 -29.85
CA LEU A 274 3.97 -0.97 -29.66
C LEU A 274 2.50 -1.11 -29.22
N LEU A 275 2.14 -0.58 -28.06
CA LEU A 275 0.81 -0.77 -27.48
C LEU A 275 -0.30 -0.19 -28.37
N SER A 276 -0.06 0.88 -29.15
CA SER A 276 -1.04 1.52 -30.02
C SER A 276 -1.41 0.65 -31.26
N GLN A 277 -0.64 -0.39 -31.55
CA GLN A 277 -0.91 -1.24 -32.71
C GLN A 277 -2.24 -1.97 -32.57
N PRO A 278 -3.05 -2.11 -33.66
CA PRO A 278 -4.36 -2.77 -33.60
C PRO A 278 -4.32 -4.21 -33.11
N LYS A 279 -3.22 -4.93 -33.38
CA LYS A 279 -3.05 -6.32 -32.93
C LYS A 279 -3.00 -6.47 -31.40
N TYR A 280 -2.75 -5.37 -30.68
CA TYR A 280 -2.69 -5.35 -29.21
C TYR A 280 -3.87 -4.61 -28.58
N ALA A 281 -4.99 -4.45 -29.30
CA ALA A 281 -6.14 -3.66 -28.83
C ALA A 281 -6.67 -4.06 -27.45
N GLY A 282 -6.63 -5.35 -27.10
CA GLY A 282 -7.08 -5.88 -25.80
C GLY A 282 -6.01 -5.94 -24.72
N VAL A 283 -4.77 -5.50 -25.01
CA VAL A 283 -3.69 -5.57 -24.00
C VAL A 283 -3.66 -4.30 -23.15
N ARG A 284 -3.50 -4.49 -21.83
CA ARG A 284 -3.24 -3.43 -20.86
C ARG A 284 -1.84 -3.58 -20.29
N MET A 285 -1.18 -2.47 -19.99
CA MET A 285 0.20 -2.41 -19.54
C MET A 285 0.31 -1.60 -18.25
N ALA A 286 1.04 -2.11 -17.27
CA ALA A 286 1.58 -1.32 -16.16
C ALA A 286 3.10 -1.24 -16.29
N ILE A 287 3.69 -0.11 -15.92
CA ILE A 287 5.13 0.08 -15.88
C ILE A 287 5.50 0.84 -14.62
N SER A 288 6.39 0.27 -13.81
CA SER A 288 6.78 0.83 -12.52
C SER A 288 8.22 0.47 -12.16
N LYS A 289 8.83 1.33 -11.34
CA LYS A 289 10.13 1.04 -10.72
C LYS A 289 9.89 0.32 -9.41
N VAL A 290 10.43 -0.89 -9.30
CA VAL A 290 10.28 -1.73 -8.11
C VAL A 290 11.65 -2.18 -7.57
N HIS A 291 11.69 -2.51 -6.29
CA HIS A 291 12.87 -3.08 -5.65
C HIS A 291 12.72 -4.60 -5.55
N LYS A 292 13.52 -5.33 -6.30
CA LYS A 292 13.49 -6.79 -6.27
C LYS A 292 14.49 -7.30 -5.23
N ALA A 293 13.99 -8.00 -4.20
CA ALA A 293 14.85 -8.70 -3.26
C ALA A 293 15.65 -9.78 -4.00
N GLN A 294 16.97 -9.67 -4.00
CA GLN A 294 17.85 -10.70 -4.54
C GLN A 294 18.35 -11.58 -3.39
N THR A 295 18.23 -12.88 -3.55
CA THR A 295 18.84 -13.85 -2.64
C THR A 295 20.01 -14.54 -3.31
N PHE A 296 21.16 -14.55 -2.66
CA PHE A 296 22.30 -15.34 -3.11
C PHE A 296 22.13 -16.78 -2.59
N LEU A 297 22.17 -17.77 -3.49
CA LEU A 297 21.93 -19.19 -3.20
C LEU A 297 20.58 -19.47 -2.49
N GLY A 298 19.59 -18.59 -2.67
CA GLY A 298 18.24 -18.77 -2.08
C GLY A 298 18.16 -18.55 -0.57
N VAL A 299 19.25 -18.18 0.11
CA VAL A 299 19.29 -18.09 1.59
C VAL A 299 19.83 -16.76 2.11
N ILE A 300 20.78 -16.13 1.40
CA ILE A 300 21.41 -14.90 1.86
C ILE A 300 20.76 -13.70 1.18
N PRO A 301 20.09 -12.78 1.89
CA PRO A 301 19.54 -11.57 1.29
C PRO A 301 20.71 -10.70 0.77
N ARG A 302 20.68 -10.39 -0.52
CA ARG A 302 21.55 -9.40 -1.15
C ARG A 302 20.80 -8.09 -1.21
N SER A 303 21.51 -6.96 -1.29
CA SER A 303 20.89 -5.65 -1.46
C SER A 303 19.88 -5.68 -2.62
N SER A 304 18.65 -5.21 -2.36
CA SER A 304 17.63 -5.11 -3.40
C SER A 304 18.08 -4.11 -4.46
N SER A 305 18.20 -4.56 -5.71
CA SER A 305 18.46 -3.66 -6.83
C SER A 305 17.13 -3.17 -7.43
N PRO A 306 17.03 -1.89 -7.77
CA PRO A 306 15.86 -1.38 -8.48
C PRO A 306 15.82 -1.94 -9.91
N VAL A 307 14.63 -2.32 -10.37
CA VAL A 307 14.36 -2.74 -11.74
C VAL A 307 13.11 -2.05 -12.24
N ILE A 308 12.98 -1.92 -13.56
CA ILE A 308 11.73 -1.48 -14.17
C ILE A 308 10.91 -2.72 -14.47
N GLN A 309 9.74 -2.81 -13.83
CA GLN A 309 8.78 -3.87 -14.06
C GLN A 309 7.72 -3.42 -15.07
N ILE A 310 7.50 -4.21 -16.11
CA ILE A 310 6.38 -4.06 -17.04
C ILE A 310 5.46 -5.26 -16.84
N VAL A 311 4.19 -5.02 -16.61
CA VAL A 311 3.14 -6.06 -16.48
C VAL A 311 2.19 -5.91 -17.63
N LEU A 312 1.96 -6.99 -18.37
CA LEU A 312 1.07 -7.05 -19.52
C LEU A 312 -0.03 -8.09 -19.25
N ILE A 313 -1.27 -7.65 -19.37
CA ILE A 313 -2.45 -8.50 -19.25
C ILE A 313 -3.35 -8.26 -20.45
N ASP A 314 -4.06 -9.29 -20.89
CA ASP A 314 -5.03 -9.17 -21.98
C ASP A 314 -6.44 -9.63 -21.56
N ASP A 315 -7.42 -9.32 -22.40
CA ASP A 315 -8.82 -9.69 -22.19
C ASP A 315 -9.13 -11.08 -22.76
N GLY A 316 -8.09 -11.87 -23.13
CA GLY A 316 -8.23 -13.22 -23.65
C GLY A 316 -8.89 -14.16 -22.64
N ALA A 317 -9.66 -15.11 -23.12
CA ALA A 317 -10.36 -16.10 -22.29
C ALA A 317 -9.94 -17.54 -22.63
N GLY A 318 -10.00 -18.42 -21.65
CA GLY A 318 -9.68 -19.83 -21.81
C GLY A 318 -8.23 -20.06 -22.29
N ALA A 319 -8.05 -20.84 -23.35
CA ALA A 319 -6.73 -21.15 -23.88
C ALA A 319 -5.97 -19.96 -24.49
N GLN A 320 -6.68 -18.86 -24.81
CA GLN A 320 -6.07 -17.65 -25.37
C GLN A 320 -5.68 -16.63 -24.32
N THR A 321 -6.00 -16.87 -23.06
CA THR A 321 -5.63 -15.97 -21.96
C THR A 321 -4.11 -15.76 -21.94
N GLY A 322 -3.67 -14.50 -21.96
CA GLY A 322 -2.27 -14.11 -21.86
C GLY A 322 -1.47 -14.23 -23.16
N THR A 323 -2.04 -14.78 -24.25
CA THR A 323 -1.29 -15.02 -25.49
C THR A 323 -0.94 -13.74 -26.24
N THR A 324 -1.86 -12.75 -26.24
CA THR A 324 -1.62 -11.46 -26.87
C THR A 324 -0.63 -10.62 -26.04
N ALA A 325 -0.70 -10.73 -24.72
CA ALA A 325 0.25 -10.11 -23.81
C ALA A 325 1.66 -10.72 -23.99
N GLU A 326 1.78 -12.04 -24.18
CA GLU A 326 3.03 -12.72 -24.51
C GLU A 326 3.66 -12.19 -25.81
N GLN A 327 2.84 -12.05 -26.88
CA GLN A 327 3.31 -11.50 -28.16
C GLN A 327 3.84 -10.06 -28.01
N LEU A 328 3.11 -9.22 -27.28
CA LEU A 328 3.58 -7.85 -27.01
C LEU A 328 4.87 -7.86 -26.17
N ALA A 329 4.99 -8.77 -25.20
CA ALA A 329 6.21 -8.89 -24.41
C ALA A 329 7.41 -9.31 -25.26
N ALA A 330 7.20 -10.22 -26.23
CA ALA A 330 8.25 -10.60 -27.18
C ALA A 330 8.69 -9.41 -28.06
N ASP A 331 7.74 -8.65 -28.60
CA ASP A 331 8.04 -7.44 -29.39
C ASP A 331 8.78 -6.37 -28.53
N ILE A 332 8.41 -6.23 -27.25
CA ILE A 332 9.13 -5.34 -26.31
C ILE A 332 10.56 -5.83 -26.10
N MET A 333 10.77 -7.14 -25.91
CA MET A 333 12.11 -7.70 -25.74
C MET A 333 12.97 -7.58 -27.00
N GLU A 334 12.35 -7.65 -28.18
CA GLU A 334 13.05 -7.37 -29.46
C GLU A 334 13.43 -5.88 -29.55
N ASP A 335 12.51 -4.98 -29.18
CA ASP A 335 12.82 -3.54 -29.11
C ASP A 335 13.95 -3.23 -28.13
N VAL A 336 13.98 -3.90 -26.97
CA VAL A 336 15.07 -3.79 -25.99
C VAL A 336 16.40 -4.28 -26.60
N ALA A 337 16.39 -5.37 -27.35
CA ALA A 337 17.60 -5.90 -28.01
C ALA A 337 18.14 -4.94 -29.08
N GLN A 338 17.27 -4.26 -29.82
CA GLN A 338 17.64 -3.37 -30.91
C GLN A 338 17.95 -1.93 -30.46
N HIS A 339 17.23 -1.43 -29.47
CA HIS A 339 17.25 -0.01 -29.09
C HIS A 339 17.52 0.24 -27.59
N GLY A 340 17.58 -0.83 -26.76
CA GLY A 340 17.65 -0.70 -25.31
C GLY A 340 18.79 0.17 -24.82
N GLU A 341 19.98 0.06 -25.42
CA GLU A 341 21.15 0.87 -25.07
C GLU A 341 20.89 2.38 -25.23
N ALA A 342 20.18 2.78 -26.30
CA ALA A 342 19.82 4.17 -26.54
C ALA A 342 18.83 4.75 -25.52
N PHE A 343 18.13 3.89 -24.78
CA PHE A 343 17.23 4.26 -23.70
C PHE A 343 17.83 4.02 -22.31
N GLY A 344 19.07 3.55 -22.22
CA GLY A 344 19.71 3.23 -20.95
C GLY A 344 19.25 1.92 -20.33
N ILE A 345 18.76 0.96 -21.14
CA ILE A 345 18.40 -0.39 -20.70
C ILE A 345 19.60 -1.31 -20.95
N SER A 346 20.06 -1.98 -19.91
CA SER A 346 21.23 -2.87 -19.97
C SER A 346 20.88 -4.32 -20.20
N SER A 347 19.77 -4.79 -19.66
CA SER A 347 19.25 -6.14 -19.86
C SER A 347 17.75 -6.23 -19.59
N GLY A 348 17.13 -7.32 -20.06
CA GLY A 348 15.72 -7.60 -19.80
C GLY A 348 15.47 -9.08 -19.56
N LYS A 349 14.55 -9.40 -18.64
CA LYS A 349 14.07 -10.75 -18.38
C LYS A 349 12.56 -10.79 -18.50
N MET A 350 12.05 -11.68 -19.33
CA MET A 350 10.61 -11.91 -19.55
C MET A 350 10.18 -13.20 -18.88
N GLU A 351 9.00 -13.18 -18.26
CA GLU A 351 8.28 -14.34 -17.73
C GLU A 351 6.83 -14.31 -18.28
N VAL A 352 6.27 -15.46 -18.61
CA VAL A 352 4.97 -15.59 -19.29
C VAL A 352 4.10 -16.62 -18.60
N ALA A 353 2.80 -16.34 -18.51
CA ALA A 353 1.78 -17.27 -18.05
C ALA A 353 0.55 -17.19 -18.97
N THR A 354 0.30 -18.23 -19.75
CA THR A 354 -0.83 -18.31 -20.68
C THR A 354 -1.80 -19.43 -20.32
N GLY A 355 -3.04 -19.34 -20.81
CA GLY A 355 -4.06 -20.37 -20.62
C GLY A 355 -3.90 -21.57 -21.56
N SER A 356 -2.97 -21.52 -22.54
CA SER A 356 -2.72 -22.63 -23.45
C SER A 356 -2.02 -23.78 -22.76
N THR A 357 -2.56 -24.99 -22.87
CA THR A 357 -1.93 -26.24 -22.42
C THR A 357 -0.75 -26.67 -23.30
N PHE A 358 -0.50 -25.98 -24.39
CA PHE A 358 0.69 -26.18 -25.21
C PHE A 358 1.90 -25.53 -24.53
N SER A 359 2.62 -26.31 -23.74
CA SER A 359 4.00 -26.01 -23.48
C SER A 359 4.78 -26.18 -24.80
N GLY A 360 4.65 -25.24 -25.67
CA GLY A 360 5.61 -24.99 -26.72
C GLY A 360 6.87 -24.54 -26.01
N GLN A 361 7.79 -25.42 -25.88
CA GLN A 361 9.17 -25.18 -25.45
C GLN A 361 9.76 -24.15 -26.42
N VAL A 362 9.45 -22.87 -26.20
CA VAL A 362 10.24 -21.78 -26.78
C VAL A 362 11.57 -21.85 -26.06
N GLY A 363 12.59 -22.27 -26.82
CA GLY A 363 13.89 -22.58 -26.32
C GLY A 363 14.48 -21.49 -25.45
N SER A 364 14.52 -21.73 -24.15
CA SER A 364 15.52 -21.09 -23.33
C SER A 364 16.85 -21.74 -23.71
N HIS A 365 17.67 -21.03 -24.45
CA HIS A 365 19.07 -21.36 -24.71
C HIS A 365 19.94 -21.38 -23.44
N THR A 366 19.42 -21.86 -22.31
CA THR A 366 20.16 -22.01 -21.05
C THR A 366 20.18 -23.40 -20.47
N SER A 367 19.51 -24.40 -21.07
CA SER A 367 19.49 -25.77 -20.50
C SER A 367 20.69 -26.66 -20.88
N SER A 368 21.45 -26.31 -21.90
CA SER A 368 22.66 -27.09 -22.24
C SER A 368 23.84 -26.83 -21.30
N SER A 369 23.91 -25.65 -20.66
CA SER A 369 25.00 -25.32 -19.75
C SER A 369 24.86 -25.93 -18.35
N ILE A 370 23.64 -26.22 -17.91
CA ILE A 370 23.39 -26.82 -16.59
C ILE A 370 23.68 -28.32 -16.64
N ALA A 371 23.22 -29.02 -17.68
CA ALA A 371 23.50 -30.43 -17.85
C ALA A 371 25.01 -30.72 -18.03
N VAL A 372 25.73 -29.88 -18.80
CA VAL A 372 27.17 -29.99 -18.97
C VAL A 372 27.91 -29.67 -17.65
N ARG A 373 27.48 -28.66 -16.89
CA ARG A 373 28.09 -28.31 -15.59
C ARG A 373 27.85 -29.37 -14.52
N THR A 374 26.69 -30.02 -14.49
CA THR A 374 26.42 -31.13 -13.55
C THR A 374 27.19 -32.38 -13.90
N ILE A 375 27.31 -32.72 -15.18
CA ILE A 375 28.12 -33.87 -15.63
C ILE A 375 29.61 -33.61 -15.38
N LEU A 376 30.14 -32.43 -15.67
CA LEU A 376 31.51 -32.05 -15.35
C LEU A 376 31.77 -32.05 -13.83
N GLY A 377 30.83 -31.55 -13.03
CA GLY A 377 30.93 -31.55 -11.57
C GLY A 377 30.97 -32.98 -10.99
N LEU A 378 30.16 -33.90 -11.51
CA LEU A 378 30.15 -35.28 -11.09
C LEU A 378 31.45 -36.01 -11.52
N LEU A 379 31.96 -35.76 -12.74
CA LEU A 379 33.24 -36.29 -13.19
C LEU A 379 34.42 -35.79 -12.34
N PHE A 380 34.42 -34.48 -11.99
CA PHE A 380 35.46 -33.93 -11.12
C PHE A 380 35.41 -34.52 -9.70
N SER A 381 34.21 -34.70 -9.15
CA SER A 381 34.03 -35.30 -7.82
C SER A 381 34.46 -36.78 -7.79
N LEU A 382 34.19 -37.55 -8.86
CA LEU A 382 34.64 -38.95 -8.99
C LEU A 382 36.16 -39.05 -9.15
N LEU A 383 36.78 -38.14 -9.92
CA LEU A 383 38.25 -38.09 -10.06
C LEU A 383 38.91 -37.66 -8.73
N PHE A 384 38.32 -36.75 -7.99
CA PHE A 384 38.82 -36.31 -6.70
C PHE A 384 38.74 -37.43 -5.64
N LEU A 385 37.60 -38.12 -5.56
CA LEU A 385 37.42 -39.30 -4.69
C LEU A 385 38.33 -40.44 -5.09
N GLY A 386 38.48 -40.72 -6.38
CA GLY A 386 39.40 -41.70 -6.92
C GLY A 386 40.88 -41.38 -6.60
N GLY A 387 41.25 -40.10 -6.71
CA GLY A 387 42.56 -39.59 -6.32
C GLY A 387 42.86 -39.75 -4.81
N ILE A 388 41.90 -39.45 -3.96
CA ILE A 388 42.01 -39.64 -2.50
C ILE A 388 42.16 -41.12 -2.16
N LEU A 389 41.37 -42.03 -2.79
CA LEU A 389 41.44 -43.46 -2.59
C LEU A 389 42.75 -44.03 -3.07
N PHE A 390 43.30 -43.56 -4.20
CA PHE A 390 44.59 -43.94 -4.72
C PHE A 390 45.74 -43.52 -3.81
N LEU A 391 45.71 -42.28 -3.27
CA LEU A 391 46.70 -41.79 -2.32
C LEU A 391 46.60 -42.51 -0.96
N TYR A 392 45.40 -42.91 -0.54
CA TYR A 392 45.14 -43.73 0.64
C TYR A 392 45.73 -45.15 0.47
N ARG A 393 45.50 -45.80 -0.69
CA ARG A 393 46.10 -47.10 -0.99
C ARG A 393 47.64 -47.10 -1.10
N LYS A 394 48.20 -45.95 -1.54
CA LYS A 394 49.68 -45.77 -1.57
C LYS A 394 50.28 -45.35 -0.23
N GLY A 395 49.48 -45.25 0.85
CA GLY A 395 49.96 -44.96 2.21
C GLY A 395 50.47 -43.51 2.39
N LYS A 396 50.22 -42.61 1.44
CA LYS A 396 50.68 -41.20 1.50
C LYS A 396 49.71 -40.29 2.23
N LEU A 397 48.48 -40.73 2.54
CA LEU A 397 47.49 -39.97 3.31
C LEU A 397 47.10 -40.78 4.56
N ARG A 398 47.44 -40.26 5.74
CA ARG A 398 46.92 -40.73 7.01
C ARG A 398 45.76 -39.83 7.41
N LEU A 399 44.53 -40.33 7.32
CA LEU A 399 43.35 -39.65 7.82
C LEU A 399 43.31 -39.77 9.34
N PRO A 400 43.11 -38.68 10.07
CA PRO A 400 42.83 -38.75 11.51
C PRO A 400 41.48 -39.46 11.70
N THR A 401 41.49 -40.49 12.58
CA THR A 401 40.28 -41.20 12.98
C THR A 401 39.36 -40.27 13.74
N LEU A 402 38.36 -39.74 13.07
CA LEU A 402 37.22 -39.09 13.71
C LEU A 402 36.39 -40.17 14.40
N ARG A 403 36.52 -40.33 15.72
CA ARG A 403 35.55 -41.07 16.53
C ARG A 403 34.27 -40.24 16.62
N ILE A 404 33.23 -40.66 15.92
CA ILE A 404 31.87 -40.19 16.10
C ILE A 404 31.31 -41.01 17.27
N PRO A 405 30.91 -40.39 18.42
CA PRO A 405 30.21 -41.14 19.45
C PRO A 405 28.76 -41.36 19.02
N TRP A 406 28.35 -42.63 18.95
CA TRP A 406 26.97 -43.04 18.79
C TRP A 406 26.26 -42.96 20.15
N PRO A 407 25.04 -42.48 20.26
CA PRO A 407 24.32 -42.28 21.52
C PRO A 407 23.47 -43.48 21.92
N TRP A 408 24.07 -44.66 22.12
CA TRP A 408 23.37 -45.81 22.71
C TRP A 408 24.36 -46.69 23.44
N ASP A 409 24.72 -46.33 24.67
CA ASP A 409 25.07 -47.30 25.71
C ASP A 409 24.77 -46.69 27.10
N ARG A 410 23.83 -47.39 27.75
CA ARG A 410 23.38 -47.13 29.11
C ARG A 410 24.14 -48.17 29.99
N ALA A 411 24.72 -47.72 31.06
CA ALA A 411 24.69 -48.37 32.39
C ALA A 411 25.84 -47.86 33.26
N GLU A 412 25.41 -47.29 34.38
CA GLU A 412 25.78 -47.54 35.80
C GLU A 412 27.26 -47.45 36.20
N ASP A 413 27.62 -46.58 37.09
CA ASP A 413 27.57 -46.59 38.55
C ASP A 413 28.48 -45.50 39.18
N THR A 414 27.90 -44.87 40.22
CA THR A 414 28.48 -44.34 41.47
C THR A 414 29.58 -43.28 41.56
N ALA A 415 29.21 -42.34 42.38
CA ALA A 415 29.98 -41.54 43.35
C ALA A 415 30.34 -40.10 43.00
N SER A 416 29.63 -39.19 43.71
CA SER A 416 29.98 -37.79 44.09
C SER A 416 31.37 -37.65 44.75
N PRO A 417 31.95 -36.44 44.92
CA PRO A 417 31.29 -35.17 45.20
C PRO A 417 31.87 -33.90 44.51
N ALA A 418 31.09 -32.85 44.62
CA ALA A 418 31.21 -31.43 44.25
C ALA A 418 32.54 -30.72 44.69
N PRO A 419 32.70 -29.39 44.49
CA PRO A 419 32.01 -28.41 43.65
C PRO A 419 32.97 -27.46 42.91
N ALA A 420 32.49 -26.67 41.98
CA ALA A 420 32.80 -25.25 41.83
C ALA A 420 32.70 -24.73 40.37
N GLY A 421 32.03 -23.63 40.22
CA GLY A 421 32.35 -22.63 39.20
C GLY A 421 31.39 -22.52 38.03
N ASP A 422 30.23 -22.05 38.34
CA ASP A 422 29.34 -21.37 37.41
C ASP A 422 30.04 -20.14 36.82
N LYS A 423 30.25 -20.11 35.51
CA LYS A 423 30.55 -18.88 34.77
C LYS A 423 29.45 -18.70 33.75
N GLY A 424 28.38 -18.05 34.22
CA GLY A 424 27.37 -17.48 33.38
C GLY A 424 27.94 -16.39 32.47
N PHE A 425 27.51 -16.36 31.24
CA PHE A 425 27.74 -15.29 30.28
C PHE A 425 26.92 -14.07 30.73
N ASP A 426 27.60 -13.02 31.20
CA ASP A 426 27.01 -11.70 31.45
C ASP A 426 26.70 -11.01 30.11
N ASN A 427 25.44 -10.69 29.91
CA ASN A 427 24.97 -9.83 28.81
C ASN A 427 24.83 -8.39 29.34
N PRO A 428 25.68 -7.42 28.94
CA PRO A 428 25.75 -6.08 29.55
C PRO A 428 24.63 -5.10 29.18
N MET A 429 23.45 -5.55 28.81
CA MET A 429 22.39 -4.66 28.31
C MET A 429 21.14 -4.57 29.20
N PHE A 430 21.12 -5.13 30.40
CA PHE A 430 19.96 -5.07 31.30
C PHE A 430 20.27 -4.86 32.78
N ASP A 431 21.21 -3.96 33.12
CA ASP A 431 21.33 -3.45 34.47
C ASP A 431 20.61 -2.11 34.59
N VAL A 432 19.35 -2.16 35.02
CA VAL A 432 18.64 -1.01 35.59
C VAL A 432 18.53 -1.24 37.09
N GLU A 433 19.32 -0.53 37.83
CA GLU A 433 19.22 -0.49 39.29
C GLU A 433 17.88 0.11 39.74
N PRO A 434 17.18 -0.49 40.73
CA PRO A 434 16.05 0.16 41.36
C PRO A 434 16.51 1.15 42.41
N PRO A 435 15.89 2.34 42.54
CA PRO A 435 16.27 3.30 43.57
C PRO A 435 15.81 2.82 44.95
N SER A 436 16.73 2.90 45.90
CA SER A 436 16.58 2.63 47.33
C SER A 436 15.49 3.51 47.96
N ALA A 437 14.65 2.88 48.74
CA ALA A 437 13.67 3.52 49.61
C ALA A 437 14.34 4.03 50.89
N ASP A 438 14.04 5.26 51.28
CA ASP A 438 14.14 5.72 52.66
C ASP A 438 12.83 6.40 53.07
N PRO A 439 12.32 6.17 54.28
CA PRO A 439 10.94 6.42 54.66
C PRO A 439 10.72 7.80 55.26
N GLY A 440 9.78 8.55 54.76
CA GLY A 440 9.28 9.81 55.32
C GLY A 440 7.79 9.96 55.08
N GLU A 441 7.08 9.80 56.12
CA GLU A 441 5.65 9.97 56.39
C GLU A 441 5.12 11.32 55.91
N GLU A 442 4.05 11.31 55.04
CA GLU A 442 2.91 12.19 55.14
C GLU A 442 1.83 11.82 54.11
N THR A 443 0.59 11.72 54.61
CA THR A 443 -0.66 11.34 53.97
C THR A 443 -0.99 12.20 52.76
N PRO A 444 -1.51 11.60 51.65
CA PRO A 444 -2.06 12.38 50.53
C PRO A 444 -3.55 12.63 50.69
N GLN A 445 -3.89 13.88 50.55
CA GLN A 445 -5.24 14.32 50.26
C GLN A 445 -5.64 13.86 48.87
N GLU A 446 -6.77 13.23 48.83
CA GLU A 446 -7.55 12.83 47.68
C GLU A 446 -7.88 14.04 46.80
N MET A 447 -7.30 14.10 45.60
CA MET A 447 -7.64 15.09 44.59
C MET A 447 -8.45 14.42 43.48
N ALA A 448 -9.74 14.69 43.47
CA ALA A 448 -10.70 14.26 42.44
C ALA A 448 -10.29 14.75 41.04
N PRO A 449 -10.60 14.00 39.97
CA PRO A 449 -10.28 14.42 38.61
C PRO A 449 -11.18 15.61 38.22
N LYS A 450 -10.55 16.67 37.74
CA LYS A 450 -11.23 17.82 37.14
C LYS A 450 -11.79 17.40 35.79
N ASP A 451 -13.11 17.37 35.71
CA ASP A 451 -13.86 17.34 34.47
C ASP A 451 -13.49 18.55 33.61
N HIS A 452 -12.85 18.30 32.48
CA HIS A 452 -12.75 19.29 31.42
C HIS A 452 -14.06 19.29 30.63
N GLN A 453 -15.02 20.07 31.06
CA GLN A 453 -16.16 20.45 30.24
C GLN A 453 -15.69 21.39 29.13
N VAL A 454 -15.70 20.89 27.90
CA VAL A 454 -15.52 21.71 26.71
C VAL A 454 -16.87 22.37 26.38
N PHE A 455 -16.97 23.68 26.62
CA PHE A 455 -18.13 24.44 26.18
C PHE A 455 -17.97 24.84 24.72
N TYR A 456 -18.93 24.44 23.89
CA TYR A 456 -19.07 24.95 22.53
C TYR A 456 -19.78 26.30 22.59
N LEU A 457 -19.05 27.39 22.30
CA LEU A 457 -19.64 28.69 22.02
C LEU A 457 -20.25 28.68 20.62
N ASN A 458 -21.56 28.74 20.55
CA ASN A 458 -22.29 28.99 19.31
C ASN A 458 -22.13 30.48 18.95
N PRO A 459 -21.46 30.88 17.87
CA PRO A 459 -21.21 32.28 17.53
C PRO A 459 -22.48 33.06 17.15
N LEU A 460 -23.66 32.45 17.19
CA LEU A 460 -24.94 33.07 16.89
C LEU A 460 -25.70 33.60 18.15
N TYR A 461 -25.16 33.44 19.36
CA TYR A 461 -25.73 33.95 20.58
C TYR A 461 -24.73 34.80 21.35
N ASP A 462 -24.32 35.92 20.77
CA ASP A 462 -23.77 37.06 21.52
C ASP A 462 -24.88 38.12 21.62
N ALA A 463 -25.78 37.92 22.56
CA ALA A 463 -26.74 38.91 22.94
C ALA A 463 -26.06 39.87 23.89
N SER A 464 -25.53 40.97 23.37
CA SER A 464 -25.21 42.13 24.16
C SER A 464 -26.51 42.73 24.66
N GLU A 465 -26.95 42.39 25.86
CA GLU A 465 -27.90 43.19 26.60
C GLU A 465 -27.19 44.49 27.05
N THR A 466 -27.45 45.54 26.33
CA THR A 466 -27.24 46.92 26.84
C THR A 466 -28.42 47.30 27.70
N GLU A 467 -28.21 47.40 29.01
CA GLU A 467 -29.05 48.10 29.95
C GLU A 467 -29.20 49.56 29.56
N THR A 468 -30.40 50.02 29.49
CA THR A 468 -30.84 51.35 29.96
C THR A 468 -32.21 51.27 30.65
#